data_e39676a811fa3426159be3a4cd4ce008
#
_entry.id   e39676a811fa3426159be3a4cd4ce008
#
_cell.length_a   1.000
_cell.length_b   1.000
_cell.length_c   1.000
_cell.angle_alpha   90.00
_cell.angle_beta   90.00
_cell.angle_gamma   90.00
#
_symmetry.space_group_name_H-M   'P 1'
#
loop_
_entity.id
_entity.type
_entity.pdbx_description
1 polymer ?
#
loop_
_entity_poly.entity_id
_entity_poly.type
_entity_poly.pdbx_seq_one_letter_code
_entity_poly.pdbx_strand_id
1 'polypeptide(L)'
;ERAKDESLYDTLRYNANDSMSAASFQETLSHWALGWGNGYAEIVPDGDGYQLWPIHPSYVKVEIKSRINYWYEVWEPKDHKYRVIMPENMFHLHGLGDGLIGYSIAMLAKKSLGIALASQESTARLSANAWQPSGVLKHPRVLRDAAREHLRKSFDGIHGSPTNAGKAM
;
A
#
# COMPACT_ATOMS: atom_id res chain seq x y z
N GLU A 1 15.02 -1.98 -35.90
CA GLU A 1 16.47 -1.86 -35.70
C GLU A 1 16.73 -1.66 -34.21
N ARG A 2 17.69 -2.39 -33.62
CA ARG A 2 18.01 -2.29 -32.19
C ARG A 2 19.12 -1.28 -32.03
N ALA A 3 18.94 -0.28 -31.17
CA ALA A 3 19.93 0.77 -30.86
C ALA A 3 21.04 0.22 -29.93
N LYS A 4 21.81 -0.77 -30.42
CA LYS A 4 22.87 -1.43 -29.63
C LYS A 4 24.07 -0.56 -29.35
N ASP A 5 24.23 0.50 -30.11
CA ASP A 5 25.36 1.45 -29.99
C ASP A 5 25.06 2.59 -28.98
N GLU A 6 23.83 2.61 -28.40
CA GLU A 6 23.45 3.58 -27.38
C GLU A 6 23.91 3.13 -26.01
N SER A 7 24.47 4.04 -25.22
CA SER A 7 24.98 3.77 -23.87
C SER A 7 23.93 3.21 -22.88
N LEU A 8 22.65 3.52 -23.11
CA LEU A 8 21.54 3.01 -22.31
C LEU A 8 21.10 1.58 -22.69
N TYR A 9 21.58 1.02 -23.80
CA TYR A 9 21.15 -0.31 -24.25
C TYR A 9 21.47 -1.38 -23.23
N ASP A 10 22.69 -1.38 -22.72
CA ASP A 10 23.16 -2.38 -21.75
C ASP A 10 22.45 -2.24 -20.41
N THR A 11 22.25 -1.01 -19.96
CA THR A 11 21.52 -0.70 -18.71
C THR A 11 20.07 -1.17 -18.74
N LEU A 12 19.38 -0.99 -19.84
CA LEU A 12 17.97 -1.38 -19.99
C LEU A 12 17.79 -2.86 -20.38
N ARG A 13 18.82 -3.52 -20.90
CA ARG A 13 18.75 -4.89 -21.42
C ARG A 13 19.36 -5.93 -20.50
N TYR A 14 20.47 -5.63 -19.87
CA TYR A 14 21.24 -6.59 -19.09
C TYR A 14 21.28 -6.26 -17.61
N ASN A 15 21.93 -5.18 -17.22
CA ASN A 15 22.14 -4.81 -15.83
C ASN A 15 21.77 -3.35 -15.60
N ALA A 16 20.74 -3.11 -14.76
CA ALA A 16 20.32 -1.76 -14.42
C ALA A 16 21.35 -1.03 -13.54
N ASN A 17 22.07 -1.77 -12.73
CA ASN A 17 23.18 -1.30 -11.88
C ASN A 17 24.04 -2.51 -11.47
N ASP A 18 25.11 -2.27 -10.67
CA ASP A 18 26.06 -3.29 -10.23
C ASP A 18 25.43 -4.43 -9.41
N SER A 19 24.26 -4.20 -8.85
CA SER A 19 23.58 -5.13 -7.93
C SER A 19 22.32 -5.77 -8.51
N MET A 20 21.80 -5.26 -9.63
CA MET A 20 20.48 -5.63 -10.13
C MET A 20 20.44 -5.79 -11.64
N SER A 21 19.91 -6.90 -12.11
CA SER A 21 19.64 -7.11 -13.54
C SER A 21 18.53 -6.16 -14.03
N ALA A 22 18.54 -5.87 -15.34
CA ALA A 22 17.50 -5.06 -15.98
C ALA A 22 16.09 -5.68 -15.82
N ALA A 23 15.98 -7.02 -15.85
CA ALA A 23 14.70 -7.71 -15.65
C ALA A 23 14.16 -7.48 -14.24
N SER A 24 14.98 -7.68 -13.20
CA SER A 24 14.58 -7.44 -11.81
C SER A 24 14.22 -5.98 -11.54
N PHE A 25 14.95 -5.06 -12.16
CA PHE A 25 14.67 -3.63 -12.10
C PHE A 25 13.30 -3.29 -12.70
N GLN A 26 13.01 -3.77 -13.89
CA GLN A 26 11.73 -3.54 -14.57
C GLN A 26 10.56 -4.15 -13.79
N GLU A 27 10.74 -5.36 -13.24
CA GLU A 27 9.76 -6.02 -12.37
C GLU A 27 9.47 -5.20 -11.13
N THR A 28 10.52 -4.75 -10.43
CA THR A 28 10.41 -3.93 -9.22
C THR A 28 9.67 -2.62 -9.47
N LEU A 29 10.06 -1.87 -10.51
CA LEU A 29 9.41 -0.61 -10.85
C LEU A 29 7.96 -0.81 -11.31
N SER A 30 7.69 -1.84 -12.09
CA SER A 30 6.33 -2.17 -12.53
C SER A 30 5.44 -2.54 -11.35
N HIS A 31 5.96 -3.33 -10.41
CA HIS A 31 5.26 -3.67 -9.17
C HIS A 31 4.92 -2.41 -8.35
N TRP A 32 5.87 -1.51 -8.18
CA TRP A 32 5.63 -0.25 -7.47
C TRP A 32 4.67 0.67 -8.21
N ALA A 33 4.79 0.80 -9.53
CA ALA A 33 3.87 1.61 -10.32
C ALA A 33 2.43 1.08 -10.25
N LEU A 34 2.24 -0.24 -10.21
CA LEU A 34 0.91 -0.85 -10.07
C LEU A 34 0.34 -0.70 -8.65
N GLY A 35 1.14 -0.93 -7.61
CA GLY A 35 0.65 -0.90 -6.23
C GLY A 35 0.59 0.51 -5.63
N TRP A 36 1.69 1.25 -5.75
CA TRP A 36 1.86 2.60 -5.19
C TRP A 36 1.45 3.72 -6.16
N GLY A 37 1.22 3.38 -7.43
CA GLY A 37 0.93 4.33 -8.49
C GLY A 37 2.18 4.90 -9.17
N ASN A 38 3.36 4.75 -8.57
CA ASN A 38 4.61 5.33 -9.05
C ASN A 38 5.78 4.41 -8.75
N GLY A 39 6.71 4.31 -9.68
CA GLY A 39 8.02 3.68 -9.51
C GLY A 39 9.12 4.70 -9.79
N TYR A 40 10.11 4.79 -8.91
CA TYR A 40 11.19 5.77 -9.01
C TYR A 40 12.55 5.08 -9.06
N ALA A 41 13.44 5.63 -9.88
CA ALA A 41 14.85 5.27 -9.85
C ALA A 41 15.71 6.50 -10.12
N GLU A 42 16.79 6.63 -9.38
CA GLU A 42 17.80 7.65 -9.64
C GLU A 42 18.67 7.24 -10.83
N ILE A 43 18.93 8.19 -11.70
CA ILE A 43 19.85 8.06 -12.82
C ILE A 43 21.22 8.55 -12.35
N VAL A 44 22.16 7.62 -12.21
CA VAL A 44 23.52 7.93 -11.76
C VAL A 44 24.47 7.72 -12.94
N PRO A 45 25.25 8.75 -13.35
CA PRO A 45 26.26 8.60 -14.37
C PRO A 45 27.35 7.61 -13.92
N ASP A 46 27.76 6.69 -14.83
CA ASP A 46 28.81 5.72 -14.59
C ASP A 46 29.69 5.58 -15.85
N GLY A 47 30.85 6.21 -15.84
CA GLY A 47 31.73 6.30 -17.01
C GLY A 47 31.02 6.92 -18.21
N ASP A 48 30.96 6.19 -19.31
CA ASP A 48 30.26 6.60 -20.55
C ASP A 48 28.77 6.20 -20.53
N GLY A 49 28.28 5.55 -19.45
CA GLY A 49 26.93 5.06 -19.32
C GLY A 49 26.18 5.61 -18.12
N TYR A 50 25.09 4.92 -17.79
CA TYR A 50 24.23 5.28 -16.66
C TYR A 50 23.85 4.03 -15.87
N GLN A 51 23.73 4.17 -14.56
CA GLN A 51 23.11 3.18 -13.68
C GLN A 51 21.76 3.69 -13.21
N LEU A 52 20.81 2.76 -13.02
CA LEU A 52 19.47 3.04 -12.52
C LEU A 52 19.29 2.41 -11.12
N TRP A 53 19.18 3.26 -10.10
CA TRP A 53 19.03 2.83 -8.73
C TRP A 53 17.59 3.03 -8.26
N PRO A 54 16.82 1.94 -8.03
CA PRO A 54 15.42 2.04 -7.64
C PRO A 54 15.29 2.62 -6.23
N ILE A 55 14.33 3.55 -6.08
CA ILE A 55 13.98 4.20 -4.82
C ILE A 55 12.54 3.85 -4.48
N HIS A 56 12.32 3.30 -3.28
CA HIS A 56 10.98 2.91 -2.86
C HIS A 56 10.04 4.13 -2.80
N PRO A 57 8.82 4.05 -3.35
CA PRO A 57 7.90 5.18 -3.46
C PRO A 57 7.55 5.88 -2.14
N SER A 58 7.60 5.15 -1.02
CA SER A 58 7.35 5.75 0.31
C SER A 58 8.40 6.77 0.75
N TYR A 59 9.57 6.76 0.11
CA TYR A 59 10.64 7.70 0.41
C TYR A 59 10.66 8.91 -0.53
N VAL A 60 9.84 8.90 -1.59
CA VAL A 60 9.84 9.94 -2.60
C VAL A 60 8.60 10.81 -2.46
N LYS A 61 8.80 12.11 -2.36
CA LYS A 61 7.77 13.12 -2.43
C LYS A 61 8.01 13.99 -3.65
N VAL A 62 6.97 14.15 -4.48
CA VAL A 62 7.03 15.04 -5.66
C VAL A 62 6.52 16.41 -5.24
N GLU A 63 7.39 17.40 -5.29
CA GLU A 63 7.04 18.80 -5.01
C GLU A 63 6.80 19.55 -6.33
N ILE A 64 5.59 20.06 -6.49
CA ILE A 64 5.13 20.72 -7.72
C ILE A 64 4.92 22.19 -7.42
N LYS A 65 5.76 23.05 -7.99
CA LYS A 65 5.59 24.50 -7.92
C LYS A 65 4.77 25.04 -9.10
N SER A 66 4.97 24.44 -10.27
CA SER A 66 4.18 24.73 -11.47
C SER A 66 4.27 23.51 -12.40
N ARG A 67 3.47 23.52 -13.50
CA ARG A 67 3.42 22.43 -14.48
C ARG A 67 4.79 22.05 -15.08
N ILE A 68 5.73 22.99 -15.08
CA ILE A 68 7.07 22.84 -15.68
C ILE A 68 8.15 22.77 -14.58
N ASN A 69 7.84 23.22 -13.36
CA ASN A 69 8.81 23.33 -12.29
C ASN A 69 8.38 22.44 -11.13
N TYR A 70 9.00 21.28 -11.05
CA TYR A 70 8.81 20.30 -10.01
C TYR A 70 10.15 19.61 -9.72
N TRP A 71 10.26 18.96 -8.56
CA TRP A 71 11.42 18.19 -8.14
C TRP A 71 10.99 17.04 -7.24
N TYR A 72 11.93 16.15 -6.95
CA TYR A 72 11.72 15.01 -6.08
C TYR A 72 12.48 15.19 -4.78
N GLU A 73 11.78 15.14 -3.65
CA GLU A 73 12.38 15.07 -2.33
C GLU A 73 12.45 13.63 -1.88
N VAL A 74 13.66 13.11 -1.72
CA VAL A 74 13.91 11.73 -1.35
C VAL A 74 14.37 11.67 0.09
N TRP A 75 13.65 10.94 0.91
CA TRP A 75 14.04 10.68 2.29
C TRP A 75 15.14 9.62 2.35
N GLU A 76 16.28 9.94 2.95
CA GLU A 76 17.39 9.02 3.20
C GLU A 76 17.35 8.53 4.65
N PRO A 77 16.94 7.26 4.88
CA PRO A 77 16.80 6.73 6.26
C PRO A 77 18.10 6.68 7.06
N LYS A 78 19.25 6.52 6.38
CA LYS A 78 20.57 6.46 7.03
C LYS A 78 20.98 7.80 7.61
N ASP A 79 20.74 8.87 6.87
CA ASP A 79 21.20 10.21 7.23
C ASP A 79 20.12 11.06 7.89
N HIS A 80 18.88 10.54 7.96
CA HIS A 80 17.70 11.26 8.44
C HIS A 80 17.51 12.63 7.79
N LYS A 81 17.73 12.71 6.48
CA LYS A 81 17.66 13.94 5.69
C LYS A 81 16.89 13.74 4.40
N TYR A 82 16.34 14.83 3.88
CA TYR A 82 15.81 14.87 2.53
C TYR A 82 16.89 15.31 1.55
N ARG A 83 16.97 14.60 0.44
CA ARG A 83 17.80 14.95 -0.71
C ARG A 83 16.88 15.34 -1.86
N VAL A 84 17.23 16.41 -2.56
CA VAL A 84 16.50 16.85 -3.74
C VAL A 84 17.13 16.24 -4.99
N ILE A 85 16.31 15.62 -5.81
CA ILE A 85 16.69 15.10 -7.13
C ILE A 85 15.89 15.84 -8.19
N MET A 86 16.57 16.37 -9.19
CA MET A 86 15.95 17.06 -10.31
C MET A 86 15.34 16.06 -11.30
N PRO A 87 14.31 16.48 -12.07
CA PRO A 87 13.62 15.58 -13.00
C PRO A 87 14.53 14.90 -14.03
N GLU A 88 15.59 15.56 -14.48
CA GLU A 88 16.58 15.01 -15.42
C GLU A 88 17.37 13.81 -14.86
N ASN A 89 17.48 13.72 -13.53
CA ASN A 89 18.20 12.66 -12.83
C ASN A 89 17.26 11.63 -12.19
N MET A 90 15.96 11.69 -12.48
CA MET A 90 14.97 10.77 -11.95
C MET A 90 14.26 10.02 -13.08
N PHE A 91 14.40 8.71 -13.11
CA PHE A 91 13.55 7.84 -13.91
C PHE A 91 12.25 7.62 -13.15
N HIS A 92 11.16 8.17 -13.66
CA HIS A 92 9.84 8.06 -13.04
C HIS A 92 8.89 7.28 -13.93
N LEU A 93 8.51 6.08 -13.48
CA LEU A 93 7.47 5.26 -14.08
C LEU A 93 6.17 5.49 -13.31
N HIS A 94 5.22 6.19 -13.90
CA HIS A 94 3.91 6.42 -13.30
C HIS A 94 2.85 5.49 -13.88
N GLY A 95 1.95 5.04 -13.01
CA GLY A 95 0.77 4.28 -13.37
C GLY A 95 -0.37 5.18 -13.84
N LEU A 96 -1.61 4.74 -13.63
CA LEU A 96 -2.78 5.58 -13.89
C LEU A 96 -2.77 6.79 -12.97
N GLY A 97 -2.92 7.98 -13.54
CA GLY A 97 -2.83 9.24 -12.79
C GLY A 97 -3.19 10.46 -13.62
N ASP A 98 -2.68 11.62 -13.22
CA ASP A 98 -2.89 12.90 -13.90
C ASP A 98 -1.87 13.21 -15.01
N GLY A 99 -0.96 12.27 -15.29
CA GLY A 99 0.11 12.40 -16.27
C GLY A 99 1.44 12.89 -15.68
N LEU A 100 1.45 13.35 -14.42
CA LEU A 100 2.65 13.73 -13.68
C LEU A 100 2.87 12.81 -12.48
N ILE A 101 1.78 12.45 -11.78
CA ILE A 101 1.79 11.54 -10.63
C ILE A 101 0.76 10.44 -10.86
N GLY A 102 1.16 9.20 -10.63
CA GLY A 102 0.27 8.05 -10.61
C GLY A 102 -0.49 7.93 -9.29
N TYR A 103 -1.74 7.50 -9.35
CA TYR A 103 -2.58 7.28 -8.18
C TYR A 103 -2.35 5.88 -7.62
N SER A 104 -2.14 5.78 -6.31
CA SER A 104 -2.06 4.49 -5.63
C SER A 104 -3.39 3.76 -5.70
N ILE A 105 -3.41 2.56 -6.28
CA ILE A 105 -4.61 1.71 -6.33
C ILE A 105 -5.07 1.35 -4.92
N ALA A 106 -4.14 1.10 -3.99
CA ALA A 106 -4.45 0.85 -2.60
C ALA A 106 -5.17 2.04 -1.92
N MET A 107 -4.77 3.27 -2.22
CA MET A 107 -5.44 4.47 -1.73
C MET A 107 -6.85 4.63 -2.33
N LEU A 108 -7.00 4.42 -3.62
CA LEU A 108 -8.30 4.51 -4.30
C LEU A 108 -9.26 3.42 -3.81
N ALA A 109 -8.78 2.20 -3.61
CA ALA A 109 -9.57 1.07 -3.16
C ALA A 109 -9.66 0.93 -1.63
N LYS A 110 -9.06 1.83 -0.85
CA LYS A 110 -8.94 1.72 0.62
C LYS A 110 -10.24 1.36 1.33
N LYS A 111 -11.34 1.99 0.94
CA LYS A 111 -12.66 1.74 1.55
C LYS A 111 -13.19 0.33 1.24
N SER A 112 -13.07 -0.10 0.00
CA SER A 112 -13.50 -1.44 -0.45
C SER A 112 -12.63 -2.53 0.16
N LEU A 113 -11.31 -2.34 0.21
CA LEU A 113 -10.37 -3.25 0.86
C LEU A 113 -10.65 -3.36 2.36
N GLY A 114 -10.93 -2.25 3.04
CA GLY A 114 -11.29 -2.26 4.45
C GLY A 114 -12.57 -3.06 4.73
N ILE A 115 -13.60 -2.92 3.91
CA ILE A 115 -14.83 -3.70 4.02
C ILE A 115 -14.56 -5.18 3.76
N ALA A 116 -13.79 -5.50 2.73
CA ALA A 116 -13.44 -6.89 2.39
C ALA A 116 -12.68 -7.58 3.53
N LEU A 117 -11.68 -6.93 4.10
CA LEU A 117 -10.91 -7.46 5.23
C LEU A 117 -11.79 -7.67 6.47
N ALA A 118 -12.63 -6.69 6.82
CA ALA A 118 -13.55 -6.80 7.95
C ALA A 118 -14.56 -7.95 7.76
N SER A 119 -15.10 -8.12 6.55
CA SER A 119 -16.01 -9.21 6.21
C SER A 119 -15.32 -10.57 6.28
N GLN A 120 -14.10 -10.67 5.78
CA GLN A 120 -13.28 -11.89 5.84
C GLN A 120 -13.03 -12.30 7.29
N GLU A 121 -12.64 -11.35 8.13
CA GLU A 121 -12.38 -11.61 9.55
C GLU A 121 -13.65 -12.03 10.29
N SER A 122 -14.77 -11.34 10.05
CA SER A 122 -16.07 -11.70 10.63
C SER A 122 -16.52 -13.10 10.21
N THR A 123 -16.38 -13.45 8.94
CA THR A 123 -16.72 -14.77 8.41
C THR A 123 -15.81 -15.86 9.01
N ALA A 124 -14.51 -15.60 9.12
CA ALA A 124 -13.57 -16.53 9.72
C ALA A 124 -13.93 -16.82 11.19
N ARG A 125 -14.30 -15.79 11.96
CA ARG A 125 -14.73 -15.93 13.37
C ARG A 125 -16.05 -16.70 13.49
N LEU A 126 -17.04 -16.39 12.65
CA LEU A 126 -18.31 -17.13 12.62
C LEU A 126 -18.08 -18.60 12.28
N SER A 127 -17.22 -18.88 11.31
CA SER A 127 -16.86 -20.27 10.93
C SER A 127 -16.14 -21.01 12.05
N ALA A 128 -15.20 -20.35 12.73
CA ALA A 128 -14.48 -20.92 13.87
C ALA A 128 -15.43 -21.26 15.03
N ASN A 129 -16.52 -20.51 15.20
CA ASN A 129 -17.56 -20.76 16.20
C ASN A 129 -18.74 -21.61 15.66
N ALA A 130 -18.53 -22.37 14.61
CA ALA A 130 -19.49 -23.30 14.00
C ALA A 130 -20.83 -22.65 13.61
N TRP A 131 -20.83 -21.34 13.27
CA TRP A 131 -22.04 -20.59 12.86
C TRP A 131 -23.17 -20.59 13.92
N GLN A 132 -22.87 -20.85 15.19
CA GLN A 132 -23.85 -20.91 16.25
C GLN A 132 -24.20 -19.50 16.75
N PRO A 133 -25.49 -19.17 16.91
CA PRO A 133 -25.91 -17.93 17.53
C PRO A 133 -25.48 -17.92 19.01
N SER A 134 -25.13 -16.74 19.51
CA SER A 134 -24.60 -16.55 20.88
C SER A 134 -25.55 -16.93 22.03
N GLY A 135 -26.79 -17.34 21.73
CA GLY A 135 -27.74 -17.80 22.73
C GLY A 135 -29.00 -16.94 22.82
N VAL A 136 -29.96 -17.45 23.55
CA VAL A 136 -31.23 -16.77 23.84
C VAL A 136 -31.40 -16.63 25.34
N LEU A 137 -31.46 -15.41 25.85
CA LEU A 137 -31.76 -15.14 27.24
C LEU A 137 -33.27 -15.24 27.51
N LYS A 138 -33.67 -16.24 28.31
CA LYS A 138 -35.03 -16.40 28.78
C LYS A 138 -35.11 -16.07 30.28
N HIS A 139 -36.05 -15.21 30.66
CA HIS A 139 -36.30 -14.90 32.05
C HIS A 139 -37.71 -15.29 32.45
N PRO A 140 -37.92 -15.98 33.60
CA PRO A 140 -39.23 -16.54 33.97
C PRO A 140 -40.30 -15.49 34.40
N ARG A 141 -39.86 -14.25 34.61
CA ARG A 141 -40.75 -13.14 35.04
C ARG A 141 -40.60 -11.95 34.09
N VAL A 142 -41.62 -11.09 34.08
CA VAL A 142 -41.55 -9.81 33.36
C VAL A 142 -40.56 -8.91 34.07
N LEU A 143 -39.51 -8.51 33.35
CA LEU A 143 -38.48 -7.59 33.86
C LEU A 143 -38.96 -6.14 33.72
N ARG A 144 -38.68 -5.31 34.74
CA ARG A 144 -38.82 -3.85 34.61
C ARG A 144 -37.84 -3.31 33.58
N ASP A 145 -38.20 -2.20 32.95
CA ASP A 145 -37.41 -1.65 31.82
C ASP A 145 -35.95 -1.38 32.19
N ALA A 146 -35.67 -0.88 33.38
CA ALA A 146 -34.30 -0.67 33.87
C ALA A 146 -33.48 -1.98 33.97
N ALA A 147 -34.13 -3.07 34.44
CA ALA A 147 -33.47 -4.37 34.58
C ALA A 147 -33.25 -5.02 33.20
N ARG A 148 -34.19 -4.83 32.24
CA ARG A 148 -34.05 -5.24 30.87
C ARG A 148 -32.89 -4.54 30.18
N GLU A 149 -32.77 -3.24 30.36
CA GLU A 149 -31.69 -2.46 29.76
C GLU A 149 -30.32 -2.82 30.36
N HIS A 150 -30.24 -3.07 31.65
CA HIS A 150 -29.02 -3.53 32.31
C HIS A 150 -28.58 -4.92 31.77
N LEU A 151 -29.50 -5.87 31.65
CA LEU A 151 -29.23 -7.19 31.07
C LEU A 151 -28.80 -7.10 29.60
N ARG A 152 -29.45 -6.23 28.81
CA ARG A 152 -29.09 -5.98 27.44
C ARG A 152 -27.66 -5.43 27.31
N LYS A 153 -27.33 -4.40 28.10
CA LYS A 153 -25.98 -3.83 28.12
C LYS A 153 -24.93 -4.85 28.56
N SER A 154 -25.25 -5.67 29.56
CA SER A 154 -24.35 -6.72 30.02
C SER A 154 -24.15 -7.81 28.94
N PHE A 155 -25.23 -8.21 28.25
CA PHE A 155 -25.16 -9.18 27.17
C PHE A 155 -24.41 -8.63 25.95
N ASP A 156 -24.69 -7.38 25.56
CA ASP A 156 -24.00 -6.70 24.47
C ASP A 156 -22.51 -6.50 24.80
N GLY A 157 -22.15 -6.26 26.06
CA GLY A 157 -20.75 -6.16 26.50
C GLY A 157 -19.99 -7.48 26.37
N ILE A 158 -20.66 -8.61 26.55
CA ILE A 158 -20.06 -9.94 26.45
C ILE A 158 -20.09 -10.48 25.01
N HIS A 159 -21.18 -10.24 24.27
CA HIS A 159 -21.45 -10.86 22.96
C HIS A 159 -21.51 -9.89 21.80
N GLY A 160 -21.64 -8.58 22.05
CA GLY A 160 -21.87 -7.55 21.03
C GLY A 160 -20.66 -7.18 20.18
N SER A 161 -19.47 -7.70 20.46
CA SER A 161 -18.31 -7.43 19.64
C SER A 161 -18.05 -8.55 18.62
N PRO A 162 -17.53 -8.25 17.43
CA PRO A 162 -17.14 -9.26 16.44
C PRO A 162 -16.15 -10.28 17.03
N THR A 163 -15.40 -9.90 18.06
CA THR A 163 -14.42 -10.73 18.75
C THR A 163 -15.06 -11.81 19.61
N ASN A 164 -16.29 -11.60 20.04
CA ASN A 164 -17.03 -12.48 20.93
C ASN A 164 -18.22 -13.17 20.23
N ALA A 165 -18.39 -12.94 18.93
CA ALA A 165 -19.42 -13.61 18.14
C ALA A 165 -19.29 -15.14 18.26
N GLY A 166 -20.39 -15.81 18.66
CA GLY A 166 -20.45 -17.26 18.79
C GLY A 166 -19.79 -17.88 20.02
N LYS A 167 -19.29 -17.10 20.99
CA LYS A 167 -18.89 -17.65 22.28
C LYS A 167 -20.11 -17.99 23.13
N ALA A 168 -20.27 -19.26 23.52
CA ALA A 168 -21.22 -19.66 24.55
C ALA A 168 -20.74 -19.19 25.92
N MET A 169 -21.68 -18.83 26.81
CA MET A 169 -21.39 -18.70 28.24
C MET A 169 -21.26 -20.06 28.90
#